data_e894dfab105fd749ea761719e94b4174
#
_entry.id   e894dfab105fd749ea761719e94b4174
#
_cell.length_a   1.000
_cell.length_b   1.000
_cell.length_c   1.000
_cell.angle_alpha   90.00
_cell.angle_beta   90.00
_cell.angle_gamma   90.00
#
_symmetry.space_group_name_H-M   'P 1'
#
loop_
_entity.id
_entity.type
_entity.pdbx_description
1 polymer ?
#
loop_
_entity_poly.entity_id
_entity_poly.type
_entity_poly.pdbx_seq_one_letter_code
_entity_poly.pdbx_strand_id
1 'polypeptide(L)'
;MDPKDKAAIEADRLFKLKLVMDETVEFPTEYLFKFIVPVSEVHHVLLVLQGMDIDERASSNGKYISVSGKKVFGSSDEIILIYKRASVIQGIIAL
;
A
#
# COMPACT_ATOMS: atom_id res chain seq x y z
N MET A 1 14.80 -9.80 13.49
CA MET A 1 15.28 -8.66 12.70
C MET A 1 15.06 -7.38 13.48
N ASP A 2 16.07 -6.53 13.54
CA ASP A 2 16.02 -5.21 14.16
C ASP A 2 15.02 -4.32 13.37
N PRO A 3 14.17 -3.51 14.02
CA PRO A 3 13.27 -2.58 13.33
C PRO A 3 13.98 -1.65 12.35
N LYS A 4 15.22 -1.27 12.65
CA LYS A 4 16.04 -0.43 11.79
C LYS A 4 16.40 -1.14 10.48
N ASP A 5 16.74 -2.43 10.55
CA ASP A 5 17.05 -3.24 9.35
C ASP A 5 15.81 -3.46 8.51
N LYS A 6 14.65 -3.67 9.15
CA LYS A 6 13.37 -3.81 8.45
C LYS A 6 13.01 -2.53 7.68
N ALA A 7 13.20 -1.37 8.29
CA ALA A 7 12.93 -0.08 7.64
C ALA A 7 13.84 0.14 6.44
N ALA A 8 15.12 -0.24 6.53
CA ALA A 8 16.08 -0.12 5.43
C ALA A 8 15.70 -1.03 4.27
N ILE A 9 15.27 -2.27 4.55
CA ILE A 9 14.82 -3.22 3.51
C ILE A 9 13.59 -2.67 2.80
N GLU A 10 12.63 -2.10 3.55
CA GLU A 10 11.41 -1.55 2.99
C GLU A 10 11.71 -0.35 2.07
N ALA A 11 12.59 0.54 2.49
CA ALA A 11 13.01 1.69 1.68
C ALA A 11 13.67 1.24 0.37
N ASP A 12 14.50 0.21 0.40
CA ASP A 12 15.15 -0.35 -0.78
C ASP A 12 14.14 -0.94 -1.75
N ARG A 13 13.14 -1.68 -1.26
CA ARG A 13 12.07 -2.24 -2.10
C ARG A 13 11.27 -1.14 -2.80
N LEU A 14 10.92 -0.08 -2.09
CA LEU A 14 10.15 1.03 -2.65
C LEU A 14 10.97 1.79 -3.70
N PHE A 15 12.27 1.97 -3.45
CA PHE A 15 13.16 2.59 -4.43
C PHE A 15 13.23 1.78 -5.72
N LYS A 16 13.38 0.46 -5.61
CA LYS A 16 13.41 -0.44 -6.77
C LYS A 16 12.09 -0.44 -7.52
N LEU A 17 10.98 -0.45 -6.79
CA LEU A 17 9.64 -0.36 -7.40
C LEU A 17 9.49 0.94 -8.19
N LYS A 18 9.94 2.06 -7.64
CA LYS A 18 9.90 3.34 -8.34
C LYS A 18 10.69 3.28 -9.65
N LEU A 19 11.91 2.73 -9.63
CA LEU A 19 12.73 2.61 -10.83
C LEU A 19 12.04 1.78 -11.91
N VAL A 20 11.45 0.66 -11.53
CA VAL A 20 10.72 -0.21 -12.47
C VAL A 20 9.51 0.52 -13.06
N MET A 21 8.74 1.20 -12.23
CA MET A 21 7.59 1.96 -12.71
C MET A 21 7.99 3.08 -13.66
N ASP A 22 9.06 3.80 -13.36
CA ASP A 22 9.55 4.89 -14.21
C ASP A 22 10.01 4.40 -15.59
N GLU A 23 10.50 3.16 -15.67
CA GLU A 23 10.94 2.55 -16.93
C GLU A 23 9.82 1.90 -17.73
N THR A 24 8.78 1.36 -17.06
CA THR A 24 7.82 0.46 -17.69
C THR A 24 6.40 0.98 -17.77
N VAL A 25 6.08 2.03 -17.01
CA VAL A 25 4.71 2.56 -16.92
C VAL A 25 4.65 3.97 -17.47
N GLU A 26 3.66 4.22 -18.34
CA GLU A 26 3.36 5.56 -18.81
C GLU A 26 2.35 6.22 -17.86
N PHE A 27 2.72 7.38 -17.29
CA PHE A 27 1.85 8.15 -16.43
C PHE A 27 1.13 9.25 -17.21
N PRO A 28 -0.09 9.65 -16.83
CA PRO A 28 -0.88 9.11 -15.71
C PRO A 28 -1.40 7.70 -15.97
N THR A 29 -1.57 6.93 -14.91
CA THR A 29 -2.07 5.56 -15.01
C THR A 29 -2.92 5.19 -13.80
N GLU A 30 -3.86 4.28 -14.00
CA GLU A 30 -4.61 3.69 -12.90
C GLU A 30 -3.72 2.70 -12.15
N TYR A 31 -3.78 2.75 -10.82
CA TYR A 31 -3.03 1.83 -9.96
C TYR A 31 -3.93 1.29 -8.85
N LEU A 32 -3.82 -0.02 -8.61
CA LEU A 32 -4.59 -0.72 -7.59
C LEU A 32 -3.67 -1.09 -6.42
N PHE A 33 -4.00 -0.57 -5.23
CA PHE A 33 -3.39 -1.03 -3.99
C PHE A 33 -4.24 -2.14 -3.40
N LYS A 34 -3.59 -3.14 -2.82
CA LYS A 34 -4.27 -4.19 -2.07
C LYS A 34 -3.49 -4.49 -0.80
N PHE A 35 -4.16 -4.28 0.34
CA PHE A 35 -3.57 -4.50 1.66
C PHE A 35 -4.39 -5.49 2.46
N ILE A 36 -3.71 -6.28 3.27
CA ILE A 36 -4.36 -7.13 4.28
C ILE A 36 -3.95 -6.58 5.64
N VAL A 37 -4.93 -6.33 6.50
CA VAL A 37 -4.70 -5.77 7.84
C VAL A 37 -5.54 -6.49 8.87
N PRO A 38 -5.10 -6.49 10.15
CA PRO A 38 -6.01 -6.85 11.25
C PRO A 38 -7.24 -5.94 11.23
N VAL A 39 -8.39 -6.49 11.56
CA VAL A 39 -9.66 -5.74 11.56
C VAL A 39 -9.57 -4.46 12.40
N SER A 40 -8.81 -4.50 13.51
CA SER A 40 -8.62 -3.33 14.37
C SER A 40 -7.91 -2.16 13.68
N GLU A 41 -7.21 -2.40 12.58
CA GLU A 41 -6.42 -1.40 11.87
C GLU A 41 -7.07 -0.90 10.57
N VAL A 42 -8.27 -1.39 10.24
CA VAL A 42 -8.90 -1.07 8.95
C VAL A 42 -9.10 0.44 8.75
N HIS A 43 -9.46 1.16 9.80
CA HIS A 43 -9.70 2.60 9.68
C HIS A 43 -8.43 3.38 9.32
N HIS A 44 -7.26 2.91 9.75
CA HIS A 44 -5.99 3.51 9.37
C HIS A 44 -5.71 3.34 7.87
N VAL A 45 -6.02 2.14 7.34
CA VAL A 45 -5.87 1.89 5.89
C VAL A 45 -6.81 2.77 5.09
N LEU A 46 -8.06 2.90 5.53
CA LEU A 46 -9.05 3.74 4.84
C LEU A 46 -8.62 5.20 4.79
N LEU A 47 -7.96 5.70 5.84
CA LEU A 47 -7.41 7.06 5.83
C LEU A 47 -6.30 7.21 4.79
N VAL A 48 -5.40 6.22 4.70
CA VAL A 48 -4.32 6.23 3.70
C VAL A 48 -4.86 6.20 2.28
N LEU A 49 -5.94 5.43 2.05
CA LEU A 49 -6.55 5.26 0.73
C LEU A 49 -7.68 6.26 0.45
N GLN A 50 -7.79 7.32 1.25
CA GLN A 50 -8.83 8.33 1.09
C GLN A 50 -8.84 8.91 -0.32
N GLY A 51 -10.04 9.03 -0.89
CA GLY A 51 -10.22 9.54 -2.26
C GLY A 51 -10.13 8.48 -3.35
N MET A 52 -9.85 7.23 -2.98
CA MET A 52 -9.78 6.13 -3.93
C MET A 52 -11.09 5.35 -3.97
N ASP A 53 -11.25 4.54 -5.02
CA ASP A 53 -12.34 3.59 -5.15
C ASP A 53 -12.00 2.37 -4.30
N ILE A 54 -12.80 2.12 -3.26
CA ILE A 54 -12.48 1.15 -2.20
C ILE A 54 -13.33 -0.11 -2.33
N ASP A 55 -12.67 -1.28 -2.14
CA ASP A 55 -13.32 -2.57 -1.96
C ASP A 55 -12.75 -3.25 -0.72
N GLU A 56 -13.62 -3.87 0.08
CA GLU A 56 -13.23 -4.54 1.33
C GLU A 56 -13.76 -5.97 1.33
N ARG A 57 -12.94 -6.90 1.84
CA ARG A 57 -13.34 -8.30 2.01
C ARG A 57 -12.82 -8.83 3.34
N ALA A 58 -13.73 -9.29 4.20
CA ALA A 58 -13.36 -9.93 5.45
C ALA A 58 -12.81 -11.34 5.21
N SER A 59 -11.82 -11.75 6.02
CA SER A 59 -11.34 -13.13 6.01
C SER A 59 -12.41 -14.06 6.61
N SER A 60 -12.31 -15.36 6.34
CA SER A 60 -13.27 -16.36 6.80
C SER A 60 -13.39 -16.43 8.31
N ASN A 61 -12.31 -16.13 9.06
CA ASN A 61 -12.33 -16.14 10.53
C ASN A 61 -12.58 -14.77 11.15
N GLY A 62 -12.76 -13.72 10.33
CA GLY A 62 -13.06 -12.38 10.80
C GLY A 62 -11.90 -11.62 11.44
N LYS A 63 -10.68 -12.18 11.45
CA LYS A 63 -9.51 -11.53 12.09
C LYS A 63 -8.83 -10.51 11.20
N TYR A 64 -8.91 -10.69 9.90
CA TYR A 64 -8.25 -9.84 8.91
C TYR A 64 -9.25 -9.33 7.91
N ILE A 65 -8.89 -8.23 7.27
CA ILE A 65 -9.68 -7.66 6.18
C ILE A 65 -8.74 -7.29 5.05
N SER A 66 -9.16 -7.59 3.82
CA SER A 66 -8.48 -7.17 2.60
C SER A 66 -9.11 -5.86 2.15
N VAL A 67 -8.30 -4.83 1.95
CA VAL A 67 -8.75 -3.51 1.49
C VAL A 67 -8.02 -3.18 0.20
N SER A 68 -8.78 -2.90 -0.84
CA SER A 68 -8.24 -2.45 -2.13
C SER A 68 -8.61 -0.99 -2.36
N GLY A 69 -7.68 -0.23 -2.92
CA GLY A 69 -7.94 1.16 -3.32
C GLY A 69 -7.38 1.42 -4.70
N LYS A 70 -8.17 2.05 -5.54
CA LYS A 70 -7.83 2.28 -6.95
C LYS A 70 -8.10 3.72 -7.33
N LYS A 71 -7.16 4.33 -8.02
CA LYS A 71 -7.36 5.62 -8.69
C LYS A 71 -6.26 5.87 -9.72
N VAL A 72 -6.40 6.92 -10.49
CA VAL A 72 -5.38 7.38 -11.43
C VAL A 72 -4.32 8.18 -10.69
N PHE A 73 -3.05 7.86 -10.94
CA PHE A 73 -1.90 8.55 -10.36
C PHE A 73 -1.08 9.22 -11.46
N GLY A 74 -0.55 10.40 -11.16
CA GLY A 74 0.23 11.19 -12.11
C GLY A 74 1.71 10.82 -12.17
N SER A 75 2.23 10.11 -11.16
CA SER A 75 3.64 9.74 -11.10
C SER A 75 3.88 8.57 -10.18
N SER A 76 5.04 7.93 -10.34
CA SER A 76 5.48 6.87 -9.42
C SER A 76 5.67 7.39 -7.99
N ASP A 77 6.10 8.64 -7.82
CA ASP A 77 6.29 9.25 -6.50
C ASP A 77 4.99 9.26 -5.69
N GLU A 78 3.87 9.54 -6.33
CA GLU A 78 2.56 9.51 -5.67
C GLU A 78 2.21 8.11 -5.17
N ILE A 79 2.50 7.08 -5.96
CA ILE A 79 2.26 5.68 -5.59
C ILE A 79 3.16 5.28 -4.42
N ILE A 80 4.44 5.61 -4.49
CA ILE A 80 5.41 5.30 -3.43
C ILE A 80 5.02 5.96 -2.11
N LEU A 81 4.50 7.19 -2.17
CA LEU A 81 4.05 7.90 -0.97
C LEU A 81 2.93 7.12 -0.25
N ILE A 82 1.99 6.55 -0.99
CA ILE A 82 0.92 5.73 -0.41
C ILE A 82 1.51 4.51 0.30
N TYR A 83 2.45 3.79 -0.33
CA TYR A 83 3.11 2.65 0.32
C TYR A 83 3.83 3.05 1.61
N LYS A 84 4.53 4.20 1.60
CA LYS A 84 5.22 4.70 2.79
C LYS A 84 4.24 5.00 3.93
N ARG A 85 3.13 5.63 3.62
CA ARG A 85 2.09 5.93 4.62
C ARG A 85 1.46 4.65 5.17
N ALA A 86 1.23 3.66 4.32
CA ALA A 86 0.66 2.39 4.72
C ALA A 86 1.62 1.56 5.58
N SER A 87 2.93 1.66 5.32
CA SER A 87 3.94 0.81 5.97
C SER A 87 4.02 0.96 7.49
N VAL A 88 3.54 2.08 8.05
CA VAL A 88 3.54 2.31 9.50
C VAL A 88 2.35 1.66 10.21
N ILE A 89 1.39 1.14 9.46
CA ILE A 89 0.20 0.48 10.04
C ILE A 89 0.60 -0.89 10.57
N GLN A 90 0.26 -1.15 11.83
CA GLN A 90 0.66 -2.39 12.48
C GLN A 90 0.01 -3.61 11.84
N GLY A 91 0.83 -4.61 11.50
CA GLY A 91 0.35 -5.87 10.94
C GLY A 91 -0.06 -5.82 9.47
N ILE A 92 0.18 -4.71 8.78
CA ILE A 92 -0.20 -4.56 7.38
C ILE A 92 0.67 -5.43 6.46
N ILE A 93 0.02 -6.03 5.47
CA ILE A 93 0.68 -6.77 4.40
C ILE A 93 0.25 -6.13 3.08
N ALA A 94 1.21 -5.70 2.27
CA ALA A 94 0.96 -5.21 0.92
C ALA A 94 1.06 -6.36 -0.08
N LEU A 95 0.07 -6.47 -0.94
CA LEU A 95 0.05 -7.50 -1.98
C LEU A 95 0.40 -6.92 -3.34
#